data_0551a66ba66c8364fca6f765771443f3
#
_entry.id   0551a66ba66c8364fca6f765771443f3
#
_cell.length_a   1.000
_cell.length_b   1.000
_cell.length_c   1.000
_cell.angle_alpha   90.00
_cell.angle_beta   90.00
_cell.angle_gamma   90.00
#
_symmetry.space_group_name_H-M   'P 1'
#
loop_
_entity.id
_entity.type
_entity.pdbx_description
1 polymer ?
#
loop_
_entity_poly.entity_id
_entity_poly.type
_entity_poly.pdbx_seq_one_letter_code
_entity_poly.pdbx_strand_id
1 'polypeptide(L)'
;MQNSEFGTRNLGPRFKSEIRNPQSAILITIYNRLYKAYGPRNWWPGETSFEVMVGAILTQNTSWRNVEKAIRKLKGKRVLNPEGIYHLRRSQLASLVKSSGYYRIKADRLKSFMDFLFKEYGGDLKRMKREGLVELRKKLLGVKGIGPETADSILLYGLKKPIFVVDAYTKRVLSRHGVISEKASYEEIQKLFMDHLSLDEKLFNEYHALFVQVGKMVCKKTPRCDVCPLNGVRCEALGVR
;
A
#
# COMPACT_ATOMS: atom_id res chain seq x y z
N MET A 1 -0.15 48.54 -6.32
CA MET A 1 0.72 47.73 -5.49
C MET A 1 -0.18 46.89 -4.57
N GLN A 2 -0.53 45.72 -4.92
CA GLN A 2 -1.25 44.76 -4.08
C GLN A 2 -0.49 43.45 -4.17
N ASN A 3 0.24 43.12 -3.07
CA ASN A 3 0.89 41.86 -2.86
C ASN A 3 -0.18 40.78 -2.68
N SER A 4 -0.35 39.93 -3.68
CA SER A 4 -1.13 38.71 -3.54
C SER A 4 -0.31 37.69 -2.76
N GLU A 5 -0.59 37.61 -1.45
CA GLU A 5 -0.18 36.46 -0.61
C GLU A 5 -0.86 35.21 -1.16
N PHE A 6 -0.14 34.44 -1.95
CA PHE A 6 -0.55 33.07 -2.25
C PHE A 6 -0.50 32.23 -0.99
N GLY A 7 -1.68 32.05 -0.40
CA GLY A 7 -1.87 31.30 0.82
C GLY A 7 -1.31 29.88 0.72
N THR A 8 -0.38 29.58 1.61
CA THR A 8 0.18 28.26 1.90
C THR A 8 -0.86 27.38 2.60
N ARG A 9 -1.98 27.07 1.95
CA ARG A 9 -2.97 26.13 2.47
C ARG A 9 -2.64 24.72 2.05
N ASN A 10 -2.33 23.86 3.02
CA ASN A 10 -2.25 22.40 2.95
C ASN A 10 -1.19 21.81 2.02
N LEU A 11 0.06 22.06 2.32
CA LEU A 11 1.11 21.09 2.07
C LEU A 11 0.82 19.87 2.94
N GLY A 12 0.83 18.65 2.34
CA GLY A 12 0.68 17.40 3.05
C GLY A 12 1.52 17.29 4.33
N PRO A 13 1.56 16.16 5.02
CA PRO A 13 2.23 16.06 6.32
C PRO A 13 3.57 16.76 6.24
N ARG A 14 3.69 17.86 7.01
CA ARG A 14 4.83 18.77 6.95
C ARG A 14 6.07 18.00 7.34
N PHE A 15 6.92 17.69 6.36
CA PHE A 15 8.30 17.31 6.62
C PHE A 15 9.05 18.54 7.13
N LYS A 16 8.75 18.95 8.37
CA LYS A 16 9.60 19.90 9.06
C LYS A 16 10.89 19.17 9.40
N SER A 17 11.96 19.59 8.75
CA SER A 17 13.35 19.44 9.18
C SER A 17 14.05 18.08 9.06
N GLU A 18 13.67 17.16 8.19
CA GLU A 18 14.31 15.84 8.19
C GLU A 18 15.07 15.47 6.90
N ILE A 19 15.60 16.44 6.19
CA ILE A 19 16.67 16.15 5.22
C ILE A 19 17.93 15.83 6.01
N ARG A 20 18.09 14.56 6.39
CA ARG A 20 19.25 14.10 7.18
C ARG A 20 20.39 13.64 6.29
N ASN A 21 20.09 13.27 5.05
CA ASN A 21 21.04 12.75 4.09
C ASN A 21 20.45 12.82 2.66
N PRO A 22 21.28 12.55 1.63
CA PRO A 22 20.82 12.57 0.24
C PRO A 22 19.62 11.66 -0.07
N GLN A 23 19.53 10.50 0.58
CA GLN A 23 18.42 9.56 0.38
C GLN A 23 17.10 10.14 0.89
N SER A 24 17.08 10.73 2.08
CA SER A 24 15.88 11.42 2.57
C SER A 24 15.51 12.60 1.68
N ALA A 25 16.49 13.37 1.18
CA ALA A 25 16.24 14.51 0.31
C ALA A 25 15.53 14.11 -0.99
N ILE A 26 16.00 13.05 -1.66
CA ILE A 26 15.36 12.58 -2.90
C ILE A 26 13.96 12.02 -2.67
N LEU A 27 13.76 11.25 -1.59
CA LEU A 27 12.43 10.73 -1.26
C LEU A 27 11.44 11.86 -0.97
N ILE A 28 11.83 12.86 -0.18
CA ILE A 28 11.01 14.05 0.12
C ILE A 28 10.71 14.83 -1.16
N THR A 29 11.68 15.00 -2.05
CA THR A 29 11.50 15.67 -3.33
C THR A 29 10.48 14.96 -4.20
N ILE A 30 10.58 13.63 -4.33
CA ILE A 30 9.61 12.80 -5.07
C ILE A 30 8.21 12.95 -4.47
N TYR A 31 8.08 12.80 -3.15
CA TYR A 31 6.81 12.97 -2.47
C TYR A 31 6.17 14.33 -2.76
N ASN A 32 6.92 15.42 -2.54
CA ASN A 32 6.40 16.77 -2.71
C ASN A 32 5.96 17.06 -4.15
N ARG A 33 6.72 16.59 -5.16
CA ARG A 33 6.33 16.76 -6.58
C ARG A 33 5.07 15.98 -6.90
N LEU A 34 4.96 14.73 -6.46
CA LEU A 34 3.78 13.91 -6.69
C LEU A 34 2.56 14.49 -5.95
N TYR A 35 2.73 14.90 -4.69
CA TYR A 35 1.65 15.49 -3.90
C TYR A 35 1.17 16.82 -4.49
N LYS A 36 2.09 17.68 -4.97
CA LYS A 36 1.74 18.93 -5.66
C LYS A 36 0.93 18.66 -6.94
N ALA A 37 1.28 17.62 -7.68
CA ALA A 37 0.63 17.29 -8.95
C ALA A 37 -0.74 16.61 -8.78
N TYR A 38 -0.90 15.76 -7.77
CA TYR A 38 -2.08 14.89 -7.64
C TYR A 38 -2.95 15.20 -6.43
N GLY A 39 -2.48 16.00 -5.49
CA GLY A 39 -3.16 16.25 -4.23
C GLY A 39 -3.29 15.00 -3.34
N PRO A 40 -4.05 15.12 -2.23
CA PRO A 40 -4.28 14.02 -1.30
C PRO A 40 -5.09 12.90 -1.97
N ARG A 41 -4.67 11.65 -1.78
CA ARG A 41 -5.29 10.48 -2.43
C ARG A 41 -6.34 9.79 -1.58
N ASN A 42 -6.32 10.01 -0.24
CA ASN A 42 -7.25 9.38 0.71
C ASN A 42 -7.36 7.86 0.51
N TRP A 43 -6.22 7.22 0.39
CA TRP A 43 -6.09 5.80 0.16
C TRP A 43 -6.13 5.06 1.50
N TRP A 44 -6.76 3.94 1.66
CA TRP A 44 -7.33 2.89 0.86
C TRP A 44 -8.88 2.99 0.86
N PRO A 45 -9.58 2.67 -0.25
CA PRO A 45 -11.04 2.75 -0.30
C PRO A 45 -11.68 1.52 0.38
N GLY A 46 -11.82 1.53 1.68
CA GLY A 46 -12.50 0.52 2.48
C GLY A 46 -13.15 1.15 3.71
N GLU A 47 -14.36 0.72 4.06
CA GLU A 47 -15.12 1.28 5.17
C GLU A 47 -14.63 0.77 6.53
N THR A 48 -14.12 -0.46 6.57
CA THR A 48 -13.65 -1.08 7.81
C THR A 48 -12.25 -1.67 7.66
N SER A 49 -11.52 -1.80 8.77
CA SER A 49 -10.21 -2.48 8.80
C SER A 49 -10.27 -3.89 8.19
N PHE A 50 -11.33 -4.63 8.46
CA PHE A 50 -11.51 -5.98 7.92
C PHE A 50 -11.71 -5.98 6.40
N GLU A 51 -12.54 -5.06 5.90
CA GLU A 51 -12.72 -4.88 4.45
C GLU A 51 -11.40 -4.58 3.75
N VAL A 52 -10.59 -3.71 4.33
CA VAL A 52 -9.25 -3.39 3.82
C VAL A 52 -8.35 -4.63 3.76
N MET A 53 -8.32 -5.45 4.81
CA MET A 53 -7.53 -6.69 4.85
C MET A 53 -7.99 -7.70 3.79
N VAL A 54 -9.31 -7.91 3.67
CA VAL A 54 -9.88 -8.76 2.61
C VAL A 54 -9.53 -8.20 1.24
N GLY A 55 -9.65 -6.87 1.05
CA GLY A 55 -9.27 -6.18 -0.17
C GLY A 55 -7.81 -6.40 -0.55
N ALA A 56 -6.88 -6.31 0.42
CA ALA A 56 -5.45 -6.55 0.19
C ALA A 56 -5.18 -7.98 -0.32
N ILE A 57 -5.83 -8.99 0.25
CA ILE A 57 -5.71 -10.37 -0.22
C ILE A 57 -6.33 -10.55 -1.61
N LEU A 58 -7.47 -9.92 -1.86
CA LEU A 58 -8.17 -10.02 -3.14
C LEU A 58 -7.49 -9.23 -4.27
N THR A 59 -6.66 -8.22 -3.97
CA THR A 59 -6.00 -7.38 -4.99
C THR A 59 -4.80 -8.06 -5.65
N GLN A 60 -4.33 -9.17 -5.10
CA GLN A 60 -3.22 -9.93 -5.68
C GLN A 60 -3.48 -10.26 -7.17
N ASN A 61 -2.62 -9.75 -8.07
CA ASN A 61 -2.69 -9.97 -9.52
C ASN A 61 -4.05 -9.63 -10.16
N THR A 62 -4.74 -8.59 -9.69
CA THR A 62 -5.98 -8.11 -10.32
C THR A 62 -6.17 -6.60 -10.15
N SER A 63 -7.12 -6.03 -10.90
CA SER A 63 -7.47 -4.62 -10.76
C SER A 63 -8.44 -4.40 -9.58
N TRP A 64 -8.36 -3.22 -8.95
CA TRP A 64 -9.28 -2.82 -7.90
C TRP A 64 -10.76 -2.94 -8.30
N ARG A 65 -11.12 -2.58 -9.54
CA ARG A 65 -12.49 -2.71 -10.07
C ARG A 65 -13.05 -4.13 -9.92
N ASN A 66 -12.22 -5.15 -10.06
CA ASN A 66 -12.61 -6.54 -9.90
C ASN A 66 -12.77 -6.94 -8.42
N VAL A 67 -11.89 -6.41 -7.56
CA VAL A 67 -11.96 -6.59 -6.10
C VAL A 67 -13.24 -5.96 -5.55
N GLU A 68 -13.54 -4.75 -5.95
CA GLU A 68 -14.74 -4.01 -5.55
C GLU A 68 -16.04 -4.78 -5.84
N LYS A 69 -16.11 -5.48 -6.98
CA LYS A 69 -17.25 -6.36 -7.30
C LYS A 69 -17.37 -7.53 -6.31
N ALA A 70 -16.23 -8.10 -5.87
CA ALA A 70 -16.23 -9.18 -4.89
C ALA A 70 -16.63 -8.65 -3.50
N ILE A 71 -16.08 -7.52 -3.07
CA ILE A 71 -16.43 -6.85 -1.81
C ILE A 71 -17.93 -6.55 -1.76
N ARG A 72 -18.50 -5.97 -2.82
CA ARG A 72 -19.94 -5.71 -2.90
C ARG A 72 -20.79 -6.99 -2.73
N LYS A 73 -20.37 -8.12 -3.31
CA LYS A 73 -21.06 -9.40 -3.14
C LYS A 73 -20.99 -9.90 -1.70
N LEU A 74 -19.81 -9.81 -1.05
CA LEU A 74 -19.64 -10.18 0.35
C LEU A 74 -20.49 -9.30 1.28
N LYS A 75 -20.53 -7.98 1.03
CA LYS A 75 -21.42 -7.03 1.75
C LYS A 75 -22.89 -7.38 1.55
N GLY A 76 -23.34 -7.61 0.32
CA GLY A 76 -24.73 -7.95 -0.01
C GLY A 76 -25.19 -9.25 0.65
N LYS A 77 -24.29 -10.18 0.92
CA LYS A 77 -24.57 -11.41 1.70
C LYS A 77 -24.37 -11.23 3.21
N ARG A 78 -23.98 -10.04 3.68
CA ARG A 78 -23.71 -9.70 5.09
C ARG A 78 -22.63 -10.59 5.74
N VAL A 79 -21.69 -11.10 4.93
CA VAL A 79 -20.61 -12.00 5.39
C VAL A 79 -19.21 -11.35 5.39
N LEU A 80 -19.13 -10.03 5.13
CA LEU A 80 -17.87 -9.30 5.16
C LEU A 80 -17.48 -8.91 6.59
N ASN A 81 -17.32 -9.92 7.43
CA ASN A 81 -16.82 -9.83 8.81
C ASN A 81 -16.06 -11.12 9.13
N PRO A 82 -15.25 -11.16 10.21
CA PRO A 82 -14.43 -12.32 10.55
C PRO A 82 -15.24 -13.63 10.63
N GLU A 83 -16.31 -13.66 11.42
CA GLU A 83 -17.16 -14.84 11.61
C GLU A 83 -17.82 -15.26 10.29
N GLY A 84 -18.37 -14.31 9.54
CA GLY A 84 -19.04 -14.57 8.28
C GLY A 84 -18.14 -15.28 7.28
N ILE A 85 -16.90 -14.78 7.08
CA ILE A 85 -15.95 -15.45 6.18
C ILE A 85 -15.42 -16.76 6.78
N TYR A 86 -15.19 -16.82 8.09
CA TYR A 86 -14.67 -18.01 8.76
C TYR A 86 -15.61 -19.20 8.59
N HIS A 87 -16.93 -19.03 8.74
CA HIS A 87 -17.91 -20.09 8.65
C HIS A 87 -18.33 -20.46 7.21
N LEU A 88 -18.04 -19.62 6.21
CA LEU A 88 -18.32 -20.00 4.82
C LEU A 88 -17.52 -21.23 4.39
N ARG A 89 -18.16 -22.16 3.67
CA ARG A 89 -17.43 -23.21 2.97
C ARG A 89 -16.56 -22.61 1.88
N ARG A 90 -15.40 -23.21 1.59
CA ARG A 90 -14.45 -22.73 0.57
C ARG A 90 -15.10 -22.51 -0.80
N SER A 91 -15.98 -23.41 -1.21
CA SER A 91 -16.73 -23.29 -2.47
C SER A 91 -17.67 -22.08 -2.53
N GLN A 92 -18.33 -21.79 -1.41
CA GLN A 92 -19.21 -20.62 -1.30
C GLN A 92 -18.40 -19.32 -1.36
N LEU A 93 -17.30 -19.25 -0.59
CA LEU A 93 -16.39 -18.10 -0.61
C LEU A 93 -15.82 -17.88 -2.00
N ALA A 94 -15.33 -18.95 -2.66
CA ALA A 94 -14.81 -18.90 -4.02
C ALA A 94 -15.83 -18.33 -5.03
N SER A 95 -17.10 -18.72 -4.91
CA SER A 95 -18.19 -18.18 -5.74
C SER A 95 -18.40 -16.68 -5.52
N LEU A 96 -18.36 -16.22 -4.27
CA LEU A 96 -18.55 -14.81 -3.93
C LEU A 96 -17.41 -13.92 -4.45
N VAL A 97 -16.15 -14.42 -4.39
CA VAL A 97 -14.98 -13.67 -4.82
C VAL A 97 -14.57 -13.91 -6.28
N LYS A 98 -15.40 -14.56 -7.09
CA LYS A 98 -15.11 -14.97 -8.47
C LYS A 98 -14.63 -13.83 -9.35
N SER A 99 -15.17 -12.63 -9.17
CA SER A 99 -14.78 -11.44 -9.96
C SER A 99 -13.33 -11.01 -9.76
N SER A 100 -12.69 -11.37 -8.64
CA SER A 100 -11.29 -10.99 -8.34
C SER A 100 -10.25 -11.77 -9.15
N GLY A 101 -10.63 -12.77 -9.95
CA GLY A 101 -9.70 -13.69 -10.65
C GLY A 101 -8.98 -14.63 -9.69
N TYR A 102 -8.46 -15.74 -10.18
CA TYR A 102 -7.81 -16.78 -9.34
C TYR A 102 -8.60 -17.11 -8.06
N TYR A 103 -9.91 -17.07 -8.18
CA TYR A 103 -10.84 -17.00 -7.06
C TYR A 103 -10.80 -18.20 -6.10
N ARG A 104 -10.43 -19.40 -6.60
CA ARG A 104 -10.25 -20.59 -5.74
C ARG A 104 -9.03 -20.39 -4.83
N ILE A 105 -7.90 -19.99 -5.40
CA ILE A 105 -6.66 -19.71 -4.65
C ILE A 105 -6.90 -18.55 -3.66
N LYS A 106 -7.63 -17.51 -4.06
CA LYS A 106 -7.94 -16.37 -3.18
C LYS A 106 -8.90 -16.76 -2.05
N ALA A 107 -9.86 -17.64 -2.30
CA ALA A 107 -10.68 -18.21 -1.24
C ALA A 107 -9.85 -19.01 -0.23
N ASP A 108 -8.89 -19.81 -0.71
CA ASP A 108 -7.96 -20.53 0.18
C ASP A 108 -7.08 -19.58 1.00
N ARG A 109 -6.55 -18.51 0.39
CA ARG A 109 -5.77 -17.48 1.10
C ARG A 109 -6.60 -16.75 2.16
N LEU A 110 -7.84 -16.39 1.84
CA LEU A 110 -8.76 -15.80 2.80
C LEU A 110 -9.06 -16.78 3.95
N LYS A 111 -9.26 -18.06 3.68
CA LYS A 111 -9.46 -19.07 4.73
C LYS A 111 -8.22 -19.23 5.61
N SER A 112 -7.04 -19.28 5.01
CA SER A 112 -5.79 -19.34 5.78
C SER A 112 -5.61 -18.10 6.67
N PHE A 113 -6.00 -16.91 6.18
CA PHE A 113 -5.98 -15.70 6.98
C PHE A 113 -7.04 -15.73 8.11
N MET A 114 -8.23 -16.28 7.85
CA MET A 114 -9.23 -16.47 8.92
C MET A 114 -8.78 -17.47 9.96
N ASP A 115 -8.22 -18.61 9.56
CA ASP A 115 -7.67 -19.61 10.48
C ASP A 115 -6.60 -18.99 11.39
N PHE A 116 -5.70 -18.18 10.82
CA PHE A 116 -4.72 -17.41 11.58
C PHE A 116 -5.39 -16.41 12.55
N LEU A 117 -6.34 -15.62 12.08
CA LEU A 117 -7.01 -14.59 12.88
C LEU A 117 -7.77 -15.20 14.07
N PHE A 118 -8.44 -16.32 13.85
CA PHE A 118 -9.18 -16.99 14.92
C PHE A 118 -8.24 -17.72 15.89
N LYS A 119 -7.23 -18.40 15.39
CA LYS A 119 -6.25 -19.12 16.23
C LYS A 119 -5.47 -18.17 17.14
N GLU A 120 -4.94 -17.09 16.60
CA GLU A 120 -4.04 -16.20 17.36
C GLU A 120 -4.82 -15.13 18.16
N TYR A 121 -5.98 -14.68 17.68
CA TYR A 121 -6.68 -13.52 18.23
C TYR A 121 -8.17 -13.77 18.54
N GLY A 122 -8.68 -14.98 18.31
CA GLY A 122 -10.11 -15.28 18.54
C GLY A 122 -11.05 -14.48 17.61
N GLY A 123 -10.60 -14.10 16.41
CA GLY A 123 -11.37 -13.27 15.49
C GLY A 123 -11.36 -11.77 15.80
N ASP A 124 -10.70 -11.34 16.89
CA ASP A 124 -10.70 -9.95 17.36
C ASP A 124 -9.58 -9.12 16.73
N LEU A 125 -9.94 -8.23 15.82
CA LEU A 125 -8.99 -7.31 15.16
C LEU A 125 -8.39 -6.28 16.12
N LYS A 126 -9.06 -5.94 17.23
CA LYS A 126 -8.50 -5.02 18.23
C LYS A 126 -7.34 -5.69 18.96
N ARG A 127 -7.45 -6.99 19.25
CA ARG A 127 -6.34 -7.77 19.82
C ARG A 127 -5.17 -7.84 18.84
N MET A 128 -5.44 -8.16 17.56
CA MET A 128 -4.42 -8.18 16.51
C MET A 128 -3.72 -6.83 16.35
N LYS A 129 -4.47 -5.71 16.41
CA LYS A 129 -3.92 -4.36 16.29
C LYS A 129 -2.95 -4.00 17.43
N ARG A 130 -3.14 -4.54 18.64
CA ARG A 130 -2.28 -4.25 19.81
C ARG A 130 -0.91 -4.92 19.72
N GLU A 131 -0.75 -5.95 18.91
CA GLU A 131 0.53 -6.63 18.75
C GLU A 131 1.60 -5.71 18.11
N GLY A 132 2.88 -5.91 18.48
CA GLY A 132 4.00 -5.16 17.93
C GLY A 132 4.14 -5.36 16.42
N LEU A 133 4.61 -4.30 15.71
CA LEU A 133 4.74 -4.31 14.24
C LEU A 133 5.59 -5.49 13.74
N VAL A 134 6.77 -5.67 14.31
CA VAL A 134 7.75 -6.68 13.84
C VAL A 134 7.20 -8.09 14.02
N GLU A 135 6.67 -8.39 15.19
CA GLU A 135 6.14 -9.71 15.50
C GLU A 135 4.90 -10.04 14.68
N LEU A 136 3.98 -9.08 14.57
CA LEU A 136 2.79 -9.26 13.75
C LEU A 136 3.12 -9.46 12.26
N ARG A 137 4.10 -8.71 11.73
CA ARG A 137 4.59 -8.89 10.36
C ARG A 137 5.13 -10.31 10.15
N LYS A 138 5.97 -10.79 11.09
CA LYS A 138 6.52 -12.16 11.05
C LYS A 138 5.41 -13.21 11.02
N LYS A 139 4.41 -13.08 11.89
CA LYS A 139 3.24 -13.97 11.92
C LYS A 139 2.45 -13.93 10.60
N LEU A 140 2.16 -12.75 10.06
CA LEU A 140 1.46 -12.60 8.78
C LEU A 140 2.20 -13.26 7.62
N LEU A 141 3.52 -13.12 7.56
CA LEU A 141 4.35 -13.77 6.54
C LEU A 141 4.33 -15.31 6.66
N GLY A 142 4.04 -15.85 7.84
CA GLY A 142 3.80 -17.28 8.05
C GLY A 142 2.45 -17.78 7.56
N VAL A 143 1.51 -16.90 7.21
CA VAL A 143 0.19 -17.28 6.70
C VAL A 143 0.28 -17.70 5.24
N LYS A 144 -0.18 -18.89 4.91
CA LYS A 144 -0.13 -19.41 3.53
C LYS A 144 -0.80 -18.45 2.54
N GLY A 145 -0.01 -17.97 1.58
CA GLY A 145 -0.48 -17.09 0.51
C GLY A 145 -0.46 -15.59 0.83
N ILE A 146 0.11 -15.20 1.97
CA ILE A 146 0.40 -13.82 2.32
C ILE A 146 1.89 -13.57 2.17
N GLY A 147 2.26 -12.81 1.13
CA GLY A 147 3.63 -12.35 0.92
C GLY A 147 3.84 -10.94 1.48
N PRO A 148 5.08 -10.38 1.35
CA PRO A 148 5.46 -9.09 1.94
C PRO A 148 4.49 -7.96 1.59
N GLU A 149 4.15 -7.75 0.32
CA GLU A 149 3.24 -6.69 -0.13
C GLU A 149 1.85 -6.81 0.54
N THR A 150 1.32 -8.04 0.65
CA THR A 150 0.00 -8.25 1.27
C THR A 150 0.05 -8.09 2.78
N ALA A 151 1.09 -8.61 3.45
CA ALA A 151 1.30 -8.45 4.88
C ALA A 151 1.41 -6.97 5.26
N ASP A 152 2.23 -6.23 4.53
CA ASP A 152 2.48 -4.82 4.79
C ASP A 152 1.26 -3.95 4.42
N SER A 153 0.46 -4.34 3.42
CA SER A 153 -0.83 -3.71 3.13
C SER A 153 -1.84 -3.92 4.26
N ILE A 154 -1.90 -5.11 4.85
CA ILE A 154 -2.74 -5.39 6.02
C ILE A 154 -2.30 -4.52 7.21
N LEU A 155 -0.99 -4.43 7.44
CA LEU A 155 -0.41 -3.64 8.54
C LEU A 155 -0.67 -2.14 8.36
N LEU A 156 -0.32 -1.59 7.21
CA LEU A 156 -0.44 -0.15 6.96
C LEU A 156 -1.90 0.29 6.87
N TYR A 157 -2.65 -0.31 5.94
CA TYR A 157 -4.00 0.18 5.63
C TYR A 157 -5.07 -0.37 6.59
N GLY A 158 -4.95 -1.64 6.98
CA GLY A 158 -5.91 -2.30 7.85
C GLY A 158 -5.71 -1.97 9.32
N LEU A 159 -4.47 -1.97 9.80
CA LEU A 159 -4.14 -1.84 11.22
C LEU A 159 -3.53 -0.49 11.60
N LYS A 160 -3.27 0.39 10.63
CA LYS A 160 -2.67 1.73 10.85
C LYS A 160 -1.29 1.65 11.51
N LYS A 161 -0.47 0.71 11.08
CA LYS A 161 0.90 0.56 11.54
C LYS A 161 1.87 1.22 10.55
N PRO A 162 2.91 1.94 11.04
CA PRO A 162 3.82 2.68 10.18
C PRO A 162 4.83 1.73 9.51
N ILE A 163 4.43 1.12 8.41
CA ILE A 163 5.28 0.32 7.53
C ILE A 163 5.07 0.74 6.09
N PHE A 164 6.14 0.82 5.31
CA PHE A 164 6.04 1.19 3.90
C PHE A 164 5.71 -0.03 3.03
N VAL A 165 4.71 0.12 2.16
CA VAL A 165 4.32 -0.92 1.19
C VAL A 165 5.07 -0.69 -0.13
N VAL A 166 5.69 -1.73 -0.65
CA VAL A 166 6.37 -1.71 -1.95
C VAL A 166 5.56 -2.54 -2.95
N ASP A 167 5.16 -1.91 -4.03
CA ASP A 167 4.49 -2.59 -5.14
C ASP A 167 5.30 -2.46 -6.45
N ALA A 168 4.79 -3.06 -7.51
CA ALA A 168 5.42 -2.97 -8.82
C ALA A 168 5.49 -1.54 -9.38
N TYR A 169 4.58 -0.65 -8.98
CA TYR A 169 4.63 0.77 -9.38
C TYR A 169 5.75 1.50 -8.66
N THR A 170 5.86 1.32 -7.35
CA THR A 170 6.94 1.89 -6.52
C THR A 170 8.31 1.48 -7.08
N LYS A 171 8.53 0.18 -7.26
CA LYS A 171 9.80 -0.34 -7.82
C LYS A 171 10.09 0.26 -9.18
N ARG A 172 9.13 0.26 -10.11
CA ARG A 172 9.33 0.78 -11.47
C ARG A 172 9.62 2.27 -11.50
N VAL A 173 8.93 3.07 -10.71
CA VAL A 173 9.17 4.52 -10.67
C VAL A 173 10.56 4.80 -10.12
N LEU A 174 10.92 4.21 -8.98
CA LEU A 174 12.22 4.45 -8.35
C LEU A 174 13.40 3.98 -9.19
N SER A 175 13.30 2.80 -9.84
CA SER A 175 14.38 2.30 -10.70
C SER A 175 14.57 3.16 -11.94
N ARG A 176 13.49 3.64 -12.57
CA ARG A 176 13.59 4.54 -13.73
C ARG A 176 14.16 5.91 -13.42
N HIS A 177 14.06 6.34 -12.17
CA HIS A 177 14.69 7.57 -11.70
C HIS A 177 16.07 7.33 -11.08
N GLY A 178 16.65 6.12 -11.19
CA GLY A 178 17.98 5.78 -10.68
C GLY A 178 18.10 5.84 -9.16
N VAL A 179 16.96 5.84 -8.43
CA VAL A 179 16.97 5.86 -6.95
C VAL A 179 17.31 4.49 -6.37
N ILE A 180 16.95 3.43 -7.08
CA ILE A 180 17.24 2.04 -6.74
C ILE A 180 17.69 1.27 -7.98
N SER A 181 18.38 0.14 -7.76
CA SER A 181 18.64 -0.84 -8.81
C SER A 181 17.34 -1.51 -9.28
N GLU A 182 17.24 -1.86 -10.57
CA GLU A 182 16.14 -2.69 -11.07
C GLU A 182 16.08 -4.07 -10.39
N LYS A 183 17.20 -4.55 -9.89
CA LYS A 183 17.33 -5.83 -9.18
C LYS A 183 17.02 -5.71 -7.68
N ALA A 184 16.79 -4.50 -7.16
CA ALA A 184 16.51 -4.31 -5.74
C ALA A 184 15.34 -5.19 -5.27
N SER A 185 15.51 -5.83 -4.13
CA SER A 185 14.51 -6.65 -3.48
C SER A 185 13.41 -5.80 -2.86
N TYR A 186 12.31 -6.45 -2.45
CA TYR A 186 11.23 -5.79 -1.69
C TYR A 186 11.77 -5.15 -0.42
N GLU A 187 12.57 -5.90 0.33
CA GLU A 187 13.14 -5.52 1.62
C GLU A 187 14.10 -4.35 1.51
N GLU A 188 14.96 -4.34 0.49
CA GLU A 188 15.88 -3.21 0.25
C GLU A 188 15.12 -1.92 -0.05
N ILE A 189 14.06 -2.00 -0.87
CA ILE A 189 13.24 -0.84 -1.19
C ILE A 189 12.47 -0.37 0.05
N GLN A 190 11.85 -1.28 0.80
CA GLN A 190 11.15 -0.95 2.04
C GLN A 190 12.07 -0.28 3.06
N LYS A 191 13.27 -0.85 3.25
CA LYS A 191 14.29 -0.32 4.15
C LYS A 191 14.69 1.11 3.79
N LEU A 192 14.81 1.41 2.49
CA LEU A 192 15.10 2.78 2.03
C LEU A 192 14.09 3.79 2.57
N PHE A 193 12.79 3.47 2.57
CA PHE A 193 11.76 4.37 3.10
C PHE A 193 11.74 4.39 4.64
N MET A 194 11.84 3.21 5.26
CA MET A 194 11.77 3.07 6.72
C MET A 194 12.94 3.74 7.45
N ASP A 195 14.15 3.73 6.85
CA ASP A 195 15.35 4.32 7.45
C ASP A 195 15.44 5.84 7.23
N HIS A 196 14.84 6.35 6.16
CA HIS A 196 15.10 7.73 5.73
C HIS A 196 13.89 8.67 5.82
N LEU A 197 12.73 8.16 6.20
CA LEU A 197 11.53 8.97 6.45
C LEU A 197 11.01 8.75 7.87
N SER A 198 10.18 9.67 8.35
CA SER A 198 9.47 9.50 9.62
C SER A 198 8.56 8.27 9.55
N LEU A 199 8.56 7.46 10.61
CA LEU A 199 7.67 6.31 10.75
C LEU A 199 6.24 6.79 11.04
N ASP A 200 5.57 7.30 10.01
CA ASP A 200 4.21 7.84 10.06
C ASP A 200 3.31 7.06 9.09
N GLU A 201 2.22 6.48 9.62
CA GLU A 201 1.29 5.68 8.83
C GLU A 201 0.57 6.50 7.75
N LYS A 202 0.26 7.77 8.03
CA LYS A 202 -0.43 8.65 7.08
C LYS A 202 0.50 9.04 5.95
N LEU A 203 1.77 9.32 6.27
CA LEU A 203 2.79 9.58 5.28
C LEU A 203 2.97 8.38 4.34
N PHE A 204 3.18 7.19 4.89
CA PHE A 204 3.41 6.00 4.09
C PHE A 204 2.19 5.61 3.26
N ASN A 205 0.98 5.77 3.80
CA ASN A 205 -0.27 5.57 3.08
C ASN A 205 -0.37 6.51 1.88
N GLU A 206 -0.20 7.80 2.09
CA GLU A 206 -0.30 8.81 1.03
C GLU A 206 0.80 8.63 -0.02
N TYR A 207 2.04 8.38 0.43
CA TYR A 207 3.17 8.22 -0.47
C TYR A 207 3.00 7.01 -1.41
N HIS A 208 2.61 5.86 -0.87
CA HIS A 208 2.32 4.69 -1.69
C HIS A 208 1.19 4.97 -2.69
N ALA A 209 0.12 5.62 -2.26
CA ALA A 209 -0.99 6.00 -3.14
C ALA A 209 -0.55 6.91 -4.30
N LEU A 210 0.39 7.82 -4.06
CA LEU A 210 0.99 8.67 -5.07
C LEU A 210 1.82 7.88 -6.08
N PHE A 211 2.59 6.86 -5.64
CA PHE A 211 3.28 5.95 -6.56
C PHE A 211 2.31 5.14 -7.42
N VAL A 212 1.24 4.63 -6.82
CA VAL A 212 0.18 3.95 -7.57
C VAL A 212 -0.42 4.88 -8.63
N GLN A 213 -0.67 6.15 -8.27
CA GLN A 213 -1.25 7.14 -9.19
C GLN A 213 -0.32 7.43 -10.37
N VAL A 214 0.93 7.82 -10.12
CA VAL A 214 1.88 8.11 -11.20
C VAL A 214 2.17 6.87 -12.04
N GLY A 215 2.28 5.70 -11.42
CA GLY A 215 2.52 4.43 -12.09
C GLY A 215 1.38 4.00 -13.02
N LYS A 216 0.14 4.30 -12.66
CA LYS A 216 -1.05 4.01 -13.49
C LYS A 216 -1.25 5.03 -14.60
N MET A 217 -1.03 6.31 -14.33
CA MET A 217 -1.39 7.37 -15.26
C MET A 217 -0.27 7.73 -16.24
N VAL A 218 0.97 7.75 -15.78
CA VAL A 218 2.12 8.32 -16.50
C VAL A 218 3.24 7.31 -16.69
N CYS A 219 3.79 6.75 -15.61
CA CYS A 219 4.92 5.82 -15.64
C CYS A 219 4.47 4.39 -15.97
N LYS A 220 3.83 4.21 -17.13
CA LYS A 220 3.36 2.93 -17.67
C LYS A 220 4.51 2.09 -18.25
N LYS A 221 4.20 0.96 -18.91
CA LYS A 221 5.18 0.17 -19.67
C LYS A 221 5.91 1.06 -20.67
N THR A 222 5.17 1.84 -21.46
CA THR A 222 5.67 2.98 -22.25
C THR A 222 5.40 4.24 -21.45
N PRO A 223 6.44 4.91 -20.87
CA PRO A 223 6.24 6.06 -20.02
C PRO A 223 5.96 7.33 -20.81
N ARG A 224 5.22 8.25 -20.22
CA ARG A 224 4.96 9.58 -20.74
C ARG A 224 5.75 10.60 -19.94
N CYS A 225 7.07 10.66 -20.21
CA CYS A 225 7.99 11.46 -19.41
C CYS A 225 7.82 12.96 -19.60
N ASP A 226 7.30 13.41 -20.75
CA ASP A 226 6.96 14.78 -21.08
C ASP A 226 5.98 15.44 -20.09
N VAL A 227 4.99 14.66 -19.63
CA VAL A 227 3.96 15.11 -18.68
C VAL A 227 4.16 14.54 -17.27
N CYS A 228 5.32 13.95 -16.97
CA CYS A 228 5.58 13.33 -15.68
C CYS A 228 5.92 14.38 -14.61
N PRO A 229 5.26 14.41 -13.46
CA PRO A 229 5.61 15.32 -12.37
C PRO A 229 7.04 15.13 -11.85
N LEU A 230 7.62 13.97 -12.10
CA LEU A 230 9.00 13.64 -11.72
C LEU A 230 10.01 13.92 -12.84
N ASN A 231 9.60 14.49 -13.98
CA ASN A 231 10.53 14.87 -15.04
C ASN A 231 11.60 15.84 -14.48
N GLY A 232 12.87 15.56 -14.75
CA GLY A 232 14.01 16.31 -14.21
C GLY A 232 14.37 15.98 -12.75
N VAL A 233 13.69 15.04 -12.07
CA VAL A 233 14.18 14.49 -10.83
C VAL A 233 15.31 13.50 -11.15
N ARG A 234 16.55 13.91 -10.88
CA ARG A 234 17.72 13.04 -10.94
C ARG A 234 18.23 12.80 -9.53
N CYS A 235 18.71 11.61 -9.29
CA CYS A 235 19.36 11.29 -8.02
C CYS A 235 20.86 11.64 -8.11
N GLU A 236 21.19 12.91 -8.02
CA GLU A 236 22.60 13.36 -7.96
C GLU A 236 23.37 12.75 -6.76
N ALA A 237 22.63 12.41 -5.71
CA ALA A 237 23.15 11.83 -4.48
C ALA A 237 23.78 10.43 -4.64
N LEU A 238 23.45 9.68 -5.69
CA LEU A 238 23.98 8.34 -5.93
C LEU A 238 25.04 8.28 -7.03
N GLY A 239 25.50 9.42 -7.54
CA GLY A 239 26.54 9.47 -8.56
C GLY A 239 26.15 8.86 -9.92
N VAL A 240 24.89 8.63 -10.16
CA VAL A 240 24.36 8.13 -11.44
C VAL A 240 23.96 9.33 -12.29
N ARG A 241 24.78 9.63 -13.30
CA ARG A 241 24.51 10.62 -14.37
C ARG A 241 23.60 10.01 -15.42
#